data_b4baf40c0161ca7d89cd4dbd4f38e015
#
_entry.id   b4baf40c0161ca7d89cd4dbd4f38e015
#
_cell.length_a   1.000
_cell.length_b   1.000
_cell.length_c   1.000
_cell.angle_alpha   90.00
_cell.angle_beta   90.00
_cell.angle_gamma   90.00
#
_symmetry.space_group_name_H-M   'P 1'
#
loop_
_entity.id
_entity.type
_entity.pdbx_description
1 polymer ?
#
loop_
_entity_poly.entity_id
_entity_poly.type
_entity_poly.pdbx_seq_one_letter_code
_entity_poly.pdbx_strand_id
1 'polypeptide(L)'
;MAAAAVTCAACGAKVKSGRIKCLRCGAPLVARQEAAAPPSRPIPWKMVGVATGCVVLVGLTVMLTDRTQSSQSTTSTVVDASRVPNGPTRSTSSSSKAAAPDPASTAVSDLIGGQQAYVSGNIDASVQQLQAAVDANPNDPRALNDLGQVLVRTGRAREAVAYLDKAVSLKPDSWAYQFNRARAYGQLQQWGQAVDGYRAAARLFPDDYATHYNLAKALQASGDLGSALAAYEKAIELAPGQSDFQLSYGLALETANRRQDAAAAYRRYLELEPDSPQAERVKAHLTALEKAT
;
A
#
# COMPACT_ATOMS: atom_id res chain seq x y z
N MET A 1 18.90 -20.70 -18.26
CA MET A 1 19.13 -19.61 -17.29
C MET A 1 17.76 -19.11 -16.85
N ALA A 2 17.35 -19.36 -15.58
CA ALA A 2 16.06 -18.90 -15.05
C ALA A 2 16.11 -17.36 -14.86
N ALA A 3 15.14 -16.66 -15.44
CA ALA A 3 15.04 -15.22 -15.28
C ALA A 3 14.76 -14.88 -13.81
N ALA A 4 15.60 -14.04 -13.20
CA ALA A 4 15.46 -13.62 -11.81
C ALA A 4 14.11 -12.92 -11.59
N ALA A 5 13.39 -13.29 -10.55
CA ALA A 5 12.15 -12.64 -10.17
C ALA A 5 12.45 -11.41 -9.31
N VAL A 6 11.79 -10.29 -9.60
CA VAL A 6 11.88 -9.04 -8.81
C VAL A 6 10.64 -8.92 -7.97
N THR A 7 10.78 -8.61 -6.68
CA THR A 7 9.64 -8.40 -5.78
C THR A 7 9.19 -6.94 -5.85
N CYS A 8 7.91 -6.70 -6.08
CA CYS A 8 7.33 -5.36 -6.08
C CYS A 8 7.33 -4.77 -4.66
N ALA A 9 8.00 -3.63 -4.46
CA ALA A 9 8.07 -2.97 -3.16
C ALA A 9 6.71 -2.48 -2.63
N ALA A 10 5.75 -2.22 -3.53
CA ALA A 10 4.44 -1.68 -3.16
C ALA A 10 3.42 -2.74 -2.73
N CYS A 11 3.52 -3.98 -3.25
CA CYS A 11 2.52 -5.02 -2.98
C CYS A 11 3.10 -6.42 -2.71
N GLY A 12 4.43 -6.58 -2.68
CA GLY A 12 5.11 -7.85 -2.42
C GLY A 12 5.05 -8.89 -3.55
N ALA A 13 4.37 -8.61 -4.67
CA ALA A 13 4.20 -9.57 -5.76
C ALA A 13 5.54 -9.88 -6.46
N LYS A 14 5.84 -11.15 -6.70
CA LYS A 14 6.97 -11.58 -7.54
C LYS A 14 6.64 -11.30 -9.01
N VAL A 15 7.49 -10.55 -9.69
CA VAL A 15 7.31 -10.14 -11.08
C VAL A 15 8.53 -10.57 -11.89
N LYS A 16 8.31 -11.06 -13.11
CA LYS A 16 9.44 -11.44 -14.00
C LYS A 16 10.32 -10.22 -14.27
N SER A 17 11.64 -10.40 -14.19
CA SER A 17 12.63 -9.36 -14.52
C SER A 17 12.40 -8.81 -15.94
N GLY A 18 12.59 -7.49 -16.11
CA GLY A 18 12.37 -6.81 -17.39
C GLY A 18 11.01 -6.12 -17.56
N ARG A 19 10.11 -6.18 -16.56
CA ARG A 19 8.88 -5.38 -16.58
C ARG A 19 9.09 -4.03 -15.91
N ILE A 20 8.50 -3.00 -16.50
CA ILE A 20 8.61 -1.61 -16.03
C ILE A 20 7.57 -1.32 -14.92
N LYS A 21 6.46 -2.09 -14.89
CA LYS A 21 5.36 -1.92 -13.92
C LYS A 21 4.93 -3.27 -13.35
N CYS A 22 4.54 -3.28 -12.08
CA CYS A 22 3.93 -4.42 -11.43
C CYS A 22 2.54 -4.67 -12.00
N LEU A 23 2.26 -5.88 -12.49
CA LEU A 23 0.95 -6.23 -13.04
C LEU A 23 -0.16 -6.25 -11.98
N ARG A 24 0.24 -6.37 -10.70
CA ARG A 24 -0.70 -6.51 -9.58
C ARG A 24 -1.21 -5.16 -9.07
N CYS A 25 -0.35 -4.16 -8.95
CA CYS A 25 -0.70 -2.87 -8.37
C CYS A 25 -0.39 -1.68 -9.27
N GLY A 26 0.16 -1.91 -10.49
CA GLY A 26 0.54 -0.85 -11.41
C GLY A 26 1.80 -0.07 -11.01
N ALA A 27 2.35 -0.30 -9.82
CA ALA A 27 3.51 0.44 -9.34
C ALA A 27 4.74 0.25 -10.25
N PRO A 28 5.54 1.28 -10.48
CA PRO A 28 6.76 1.17 -11.26
C PRO A 28 7.76 0.26 -10.55
N LEU A 29 8.33 -0.69 -11.30
CA LEU A 29 9.39 -1.58 -10.83
C LEU A 29 10.72 -0.90 -11.12
N VAL A 30 11.16 -0.01 -10.23
CA VAL A 30 12.51 0.56 -10.30
C VAL A 30 13.47 -0.53 -9.86
N ALA A 31 14.37 -0.95 -10.74
CA ALA A 31 15.49 -1.77 -10.33
C ALA A 31 16.27 -0.99 -9.26
N ARG A 32 16.25 -1.47 -8.02
CA ARG A 32 17.15 -0.97 -6.99
C ARG A 32 18.56 -1.28 -7.51
N GLN A 33 19.29 -0.27 -7.94
CA GLN A 33 20.73 -0.39 -8.03
C GLN A 33 21.20 -0.70 -6.61
N GLU A 34 21.63 -1.92 -6.39
CA GLU A 34 22.38 -2.27 -5.19
C GLU A 34 23.58 -1.34 -5.16
N ALA A 35 23.55 -0.36 -4.26
CA ALA A 35 24.73 0.38 -3.88
C ALA A 35 25.70 -0.68 -3.36
N ALA A 36 26.77 -0.92 -4.10
CA ALA A 36 27.83 -1.82 -3.69
C ALA A 36 28.28 -1.40 -2.28
N ALA A 37 28.13 -2.30 -1.32
CA ALA A 37 28.64 -2.12 0.02
C ALA A 37 30.14 -1.84 -0.06
N PRO A 38 30.68 -0.80 0.61
CA PRO A 38 32.10 -0.57 0.63
C PRO A 38 32.80 -1.80 1.24
N PRO A 39 33.98 -2.20 0.73
CA PRO A 39 34.68 -3.37 1.23
C PRO A 39 35.01 -3.18 2.72
N SER A 40 34.52 -4.07 3.55
CA SER A 40 34.81 -4.15 4.97
C SER A 40 36.30 -4.45 5.14
N ARG A 41 37.07 -3.45 5.54
CA ARG A 41 38.46 -3.65 6.02
C ARG A 41 38.39 -4.41 7.34
N PRO A 42 39.17 -5.48 7.53
CA PRO A 42 39.25 -6.15 8.84
C PRO A 42 39.90 -5.21 9.85
N ILE A 43 39.21 -4.94 10.95
CA ILE A 43 39.76 -4.19 12.09
C ILE A 43 40.69 -5.14 12.85
N PRO A 44 41.97 -4.83 13.02
CA PRO A 44 42.87 -5.64 13.84
C PRO A 44 42.46 -5.53 15.32
N TRP A 45 42.14 -6.63 15.92
CA TRP A 45 41.67 -6.74 17.32
C TRP A 45 42.80 -6.70 18.39
N LYS A 46 43.67 -5.70 18.27
CA LYS A 46 44.61 -5.35 19.30
C LYS A 46 44.44 -3.89 19.70
N MET A 47 43.35 -3.56 20.38
CA MET A 47 43.19 -2.42 21.30
C MET A 47 41.85 -2.57 22.03
N VAL A 48 41.78 -3.53 22.95
CA VAL A 48 40.84 -3.49 24.05
C VAL A 48 41.64 -3.18 25.31
N GLY A 49 41.62 -1.93 25.68
CA GLY A 49 42.28 -1.44 26.88
C GLY A 49 41.60 -0.17 27.35
N VAL A 50 40.80 -0.33 28.41
CA VAL A 50 40.50 0.63 29.47
C VAL A 50 40.08 2.05 29.07
N ALA A 51 38.81 2.36 29.22
CA ALA A 51 38.32 3.65 29.76
C ALA A 51 36.90 3.47 30.30
N THR A 52 36.80 2.93 31.50
CA THR A 52 35.69 3.17 32.43
C THR A 52 35.75 4.62 32.90
N GLY A 53 34.65 5.35 32.80
CA GLY A 53 34.43 6.60 33.52
C GLY A 53 34.27 7.82 32.59
N CYS A 54 33.05 8.22 32.36
CA CYS A 54 32.51 9.58 32.21
C CYS A 54 31.28 9.55 31.28
N VAL A 55 30.17 9.03 31.75
CA VAL A 55 28.84 9.30 31.17
C VAL A 55 27.87 9.61 32.30
N VAL A 56 28.00 10.81 32.84
CA VAL A 56 26.91 11.54 33.52
C VAL A 56 27.29 13.02 33.44
N LEU A 57 26.43 13.86 32.90
CA LEU A 57 26.46 15.31 32.78
C LEU A 57 26.67 15.87 31.34
N VAL A 58 25.77 15.61 30.44
CA VAL A 58 25.35 16.61 29.43
C VAL A 58 23.89 16.26 29.03
N GLY A 59 22.98 16.64 29.87
CA GLY A 59 21.55 16.43 29.60
C GLY A 59 20.69 17.46 30.32
N LEU A 60 21.09 18.74 30.32
CA LEU A 60 20.20 19.78 30.85
C LEU A 60 20.67 21.20 30.46
N THR A 61 20.76 21.52 29.17
CA THR A 61 20.85 22.92 28.72
C THR A 61 20.52 23.06 27.23
N VAL A 62 19.31 22.68 26.80
CA VAL A 62 18.70 23.22 25.58
C VAL A 62 17.19 23.29 25.81
N MET A 63 16.81 24.15 26.71
CA MET A 63 15.45 24.68 26.79
C MET A 63 15.61 26.08 27.34
N LEU A 64 15.63 27.08 26.49
CA LEU A 64 15.37 28.49 26.77
C LEU A 64 16.20 29.40 25.85
N THR A 65 15.86 29.47 24.57
CA THR A 65 16.03 30.70 23.78
C THR A 65 15.19 30.59 22.51
N ASP A 66 13.93 30.83 22.68
CA ASP A 66 13.09 31.23 21.55
C ASP A 66 12.24 32.38 22.01
N ARG A 67 12.69 33.57 21.71
CA ARG A 67 11.85 34.78 21.57
C ARG A 67 12.69 35.93 21.02
N THR A 68 12.12 36.56 20.01
CA THR A 68 12.46 37.86 19.45
C THR A 68 13.53 37.88 18.36
N GLN A 69 13.07 37.95 17.12
CA GLN A 69 13.48 39.07 16.29
C GLN A 69 12.48 39.31 15.15
N SER A 70 11.84 40.43 15.27
CA SER A 70 11.01 41.15 14.35
C SER A 70 11.75 41.62 13.10
N SER A 71 11.03 41.65 12.00
CA SER A 71 11.04 42.64 10.91
C SER A 71 12.30 43.46 10.67
N GLN A 72 12.91 43.29 9.50
CA GLN A 72 13.59 44.37 8.81
C GLN A 72 13.24 44.37 7.31
N SER A 73 12.51 45.39 6.92
CA SER A 73 12.35 45.89 5.58
C SER A 73 13.67 46.36 4.99
N THR A 74 14.06 45.86 3.85
CA THR A 74 15.10 46.48 3.05
C THR A 74 14.48 47.08 1.80
N THR A 75 14.32 48.38 1.87
CA THR A 75 14.18 49.31 0.73
C THR A 75 15.40 49.19 -0.15
N SER A 76 15.22 48.90 -1.43
CA SER A 76 16.26 49.04 -2.43
C SER A 76 15.90 50.12 -3.43
N THR A 77 16.83 50.98 -3.57
CA THR A 77 16.94 52.21 -4.28
C THR A 77 16.57 52.17 -5.76
N VAL A 78 15.80 53.16 -6.16
CA VAL A 78 15.51 53.59 -7.50
C VAL A 78 16.79 54.06 -8.19
N VAL A 79 17.06 53.55 -9.40
CA VAL A 79 18.00 54.18 -10.34
C VAL A 79 17.21 54.67 -11.55
N ASP A 80 17.17 55.97 -11.68
CA ASP A 80 16.63 56.73 -12.79
C ASP A 80 17.60 56.62 -13.98
N ALA A 81 17.06 56.25 -15.12
CA ALA A 81 17.75 56.45 -16.43
C ALA A 81 16.72 56.90 -17.48
N SER A 82 16.60 58.19 -17.55
CA SER A 82 15.84 58.90 -18.57
C SER A 82 16.49 58.82 -19.95
N ARG A 83 15.59 58.74 -20.96
CA ARG A 83 15.73 59.21 -22.36
C ARG A 83 16.29 58.28 -23.40
N VAL A 84 15.38 57.75 -24.23
CA VAL A 84 15.54 57.73 -25.69
C VAL A 84 14.13 57.77 -26.34
N PRO A 85 13.97 58.45 -27.53
CA PRO A 85 12.65 58.97 -27.97
C PRO A 85 11.85 58.02 -28.86
N ASN A 86 10.58 58.33 -28.93
CA ASN A 86 9.45 57.78 -29.67
C ASN A 86 9.70 57.36 -31.13
N GLY A 87 9.25 56.13 -31.44
CA GLY A 87 8.77 55.69 -32.74
C GLY A 87 7.48 54.84 -32.52
N PRO A 88 6.42 54.99 -33.34
CA PRO A 88 5.18 54.28 -33.11
C PRO A 88 5.25 52.84 -33.57
N THR A 89 5.58 51.93 -32.71
CA THR A 89 5.37 50.50 -32.98
C THR A 89 3.98 50.08 -32.47
N ARG A 90 3.16 49.76 -33.45
CA ARG A 90 1.84 49.17 -33.34
C ARG A 90 1.94 47.87 -32.54
N SER A 91 1.76 47.93 -31.24
CA SER A 91 1.64 46.74 -30.38
C SER A 91 0.28 46.07 -30.62
N THR A 92 0.28 45.08 -31.50
CA THR A 92 -0.80 44.07 -31.47
C THR A 92 -0.61 43.27 -30.22
N SER A 93 -1.24 43.65 -29.15
CA SER A 93 -1.44 42.80 -27.95
C SER A 93 -2.41 41.69 -28.34
N SER A 94 -1.89 40.62 -28.89
CA SER A 94 -2.58 39.34 -28.91
C SER A 94 -2.61 38.87 -27.44
N SER A 95 -3.63 39.27 -26.72
CA SER A 95 -4.04 38.61 -25.50
C SER A 95 -4.41 37.17 -25.89
N SER A 96 -3.46 36.29 -25.86
CA SER A 96 -3.73 34.85 -25.89
C SER A 96 -4.45 34.55 -24.58
N LYS A 97 -5.77 34.63 -24.62
CA LYS A 97 -6.62 34.04 -23.60
C LYS A 97 -6.21 32.60 -23.52
N ALA A 98 -5.45 32.23 -22.46
CA ALA A 98 -5.07 30.86 -22.23
C ALA A 98 -6.36 30.04 -22.28
N ALA A 99 -6.44 29.15 -23.25
CA ALA A 99 -7.57 28.24 -23.36
C ALA A 99 -7.67 27.49 -22.05
N ALA A 100 -8.86 27.40 -21.48
CA ALA A 100 -9.06 26.57 -20.31
C ALA A 100 -8.57 25.14 -20.63
N PRO A 101 -7.86 24.47 -19.70
CA PRO A 101 -7.36 23.13 -19.97
C PRO A 101 -8.54 22.23 -20.36
N ASP A 102 -8.31 21.36 -21.33
CA ASP A 102 -9.29 20.38 -21.78
C ASP A 102 -9.72 19.51 -20.56
N PRO A 103 -11.03 19.41 -20.25
CA PRO A 103 -11.50 18.61 -19.13
C PRO A 103 -10.97 17.18 -19.12
N ALA A 104 -10.77 16.57 -20.30
CA ALA A 104 -10.21 15.24 -20.42
C ALA A 104 -8.73 15.18 -19.99
N SER A 105 -7.93 16.19 -20.33
CA SER A 105 -6.53 16.28 -19.93
C SER A 105 -6.39 16.53 -18.42
N THR A 106 -7.30 17.33 -17.84
CA THR A 106 -7.35 17.58 -16.40
C THR A 106 -7.70 16.31 -15.64
N ALA A 107 -8.72 15.57 -16.06
CA ALA A 107 -9.11 14.29 -15.43
C ALA A 107 -7.95 13.27 -15.40
N VAL A 108 -7.18 13.18 -16.48
CA VAL A 108 -6.00 12.29 -16.52
C VAL A 108 -4.90 12.78 -15.58
N SER A 109 -4.66 14.10 -15.52
CA SER A 109 -3.68 14.68 -14.60
C SER A 109 -4.06 14.42 -13.14
N ASP A 110 -5.33 14.61 -12.78
CA ASP A 110 -5.84 14.39 -11.44
C ASP A 110 -5.78 12.91 -11.05
N LEU A 111 -6.09 11.99 -11.96
CA LEU A 111 -5.94 10.57 -11.74
C LEU A 111 -4.47 10.20 -11.43
N ILE A 112 -3.53 10.67 -12.24
CA ILE A 112 -2.10 10.39 -12.03
C ILE A 112 -1.62 11.02 -10.72
N GLY A 113 -2.00 12.27 -10.45
CA GLY A 113 -1.66 12.98 -9.24
C GLY A 113 -2.19 12.27 -7.99
N GLY A 114 -3.43 11.81 -8.03
CA GLY A 114 -4.05 11.04 -6.96
C GLY A 114 -3.34 9.71 -6.69
N GLN A 115 -2.93 8.99 -7.74
CA GLN A 115 -2.13 7.78 -7.62
C GLN A 115 -0.74 8.06 -7.01
N GLN A 116 -0.08 9.14 -7.42
CA GLN A 116 1.21 9.55 -6.86
C GLN A 116 1.10 9.96 -5.40
N ALA A 117 0.08 10.73 -5.03
CA ALA A 117 -0.21 11.11 -3.66
C ALA A 117 -0.45 9.88 -2.77
N TYR A 118 -1.16 8.88 -3.28
CA TYR A 118 -1.35 7.60 -2.58
C TYR A 118 -0.04 6.86 -2.31
N VAL A 119 0.82 6.76 -3.32
CA VAL A 119 2.12 6.07 -3.20
C VAL A 119 3.05 6.81 -2.24
N SER A 120 2.99 8.14 -2.20
CA SER A 120 3.77 8.98 -1.28
C SER A 120 3.19 9.03 0.15
N GLY A 121 2.04 8.41 0.40
CA GLY A 121 1.37 8.37 1.71
C GLY A 121 0.54 9.62 2.02
N ASN A 122 0.42 10.57 1.09
CA ASN A 122 -0.44 11.74 1.25
C ASN A 122 -1.89 11.38 0.89
N ILE A 123 -2.58 10.78 1.84
CA ILE A 123 -3.91 10.20 1.62
C ILE A 123 -4.96 11.27 1.32
N ASP A 124 -4.92 12.41 2.02
CA ASP A 124 -5.91 13.48 1.81
C ASP A 124 -5.79 14.08 0.41
N ALA A 125 -4.57 14.37 -0.05
CA ALA A 125 -4.33 14.81 -1.41
C ALA A 125 -4.75 13.75 -2.44
N SER A 126 -4.52 12.48 -2.16
CA SER A 126 -4.95 11.38 -3.02
C SER A 126 -6.47 11.36 -3.18
N VAL A 127 -7.22 11.42 -2.08
CA VAL A 127 -8.69 11.44 -2.12
C VAL A 127 -9.20 12.66 -2.89
N GLN A 128 -8.63 13.84 -2.64
CA GLN A 128 -9.04 15.07 -3.31
C GLN A 128 -8.82 14.99 -4.83
N GLN A 129 -7.65 14.56 -5.27
CA GLN A 129 -7.31 14.47 -6.68
C GLN A 129 -8.09 13.36 -7.40
N LEU A 130 -8.27 12.19 -6.77
CA LEU A 130 -9.07 11.12 -7.33
C LEU A 130 -10.55 11.49 -7.41
N GLN A 131 -11.07 12.26 -6.45
CA GLN A 131 -12.43 12.80 -6.52
C GLN A 131 -12.56 13.77 -7.70
N ALA A 132 -11.61 14.70 -7.88
CA ALA A 132 -11.60 15.60 -9.02
C ALA A 132 -11.56 14.85 -10.36
N ALA A 133 -10.78 13.77 -10.47
CA ALA A 133 -10.74 12.90 -11.64
C ALA A 133 -12.10 12.23 -11.92
N VAL A 134 -12.78 11.76 -10.87
CA VAL A 134 -14.13 11.17 -10.98
C VAL A 134 -15.16 12.24 -11.37
N ASP A 135 -15.08 13.44 -10.82
CA ASP A 135 -16.00 14.54 -11.13
C ASP A 135 -15.84 14.99 -12.59
N ALA A 136 -14.60 15.03 -13.09
CA ALA A 136 -14.31 15.37 -14.48
C ALA A 136 -14.69 14.24 -15.47
N ASN A 137 -14.54 12.96 -15.07
CA ASN A 137 -14.99 11.81 -15.87
C ASN A 137 -15.68 10.76 -14.99
N PRO A 138 -16.97 10.89 -14.74
CA PRO A 138 -17.73 9.99 -13.87
C PRO A 138 -17.82 8.53 -14.35
N ASN A 139 -17.39 8.24 -15.56
CA ASN A 139 -17.42 6.90 -16.16
C ASN A 139 -16.01 6.34 -16.44
N ASP A 140 -14.95 6.90 -15.85
CA ASP A 140 -13.65 6.24 -15.87
C ASP A 140 -13.57 5.17 -14.77
N PRO A 141 -13.58 3.88 -15.13
CA PRO A 141 -13.58 2.82 -14.14
C PRO A 141 -12.27 2.76 -13.32
N ARG A 142 -11.18 3.35 -13.83
CA ARG A 142 -9.90 3.42 -13.10
C ARG A 142 -9.99 4.46 -11.99
N ALA A 143 -10.45 5.67 -12.29
CA ALA A 143 -10.62 6.74 -11.31
C ALA A 143 -11.57 6.29 -10.18
N LEU A 144 -12.71 5.68 -10.55
CA LEU A 144 -13.67 5.12 -9.60
C LEU A 144 -13.06 4.05 -8.71
N ASN A 145 -12.32 3.09 -9.29
CA ASN A 145 -11.66 2.04 -8.53
C ASN A 145 -10.58 2.60 -7.60
N ASP A 146 -9.74 3.53 -8.07
CA ASP A 146 -8.64 4.06 -7.30
C ASP A 146 -9.14 4.91 -6.13
N LEU A 147 -10.17 5.74 -6.34
CA LEU A 147 -10.84 6.45 -5.26
C LEU A 147 -11.45 5.47 -4.24
N GLY A 148 -12.19 4.47 -4.72
CA GLY A 148 -12.75 3.43 -3.86
C GLY A 148 -11.69 2.67 -3.05
N GLN A 149 -10.55 2.34 -3.67
CA GLN A 149 -9.43 1.68 -3.00
C GLN A 149 -8.86 2.52 -1.85
N VAL A 150 -8.66 3.82 -2.07
CA VAL A 150 -8.15 4.74 -1.05
C VAL A 150 -9.16 4.90 0.09
N LEU A 151 -10.44 5.05 -0.23
CA LEU A 151 -11.52 5.13 0.76
C LEU A 151 -11.60 3.86 1.63
N VAL A 152 -11.47 2.67 1.04
CA VAL A 152 -11.41 1.41 1.81
C VAL A 152 -10.21 1.39 2.75
N ARG A 153 -9.04 1.85 2.32
CA ARG A 153 -7.83 1.87 3.17
C ARG A 153 -7.94 2.85 4.34
N THR A 154 -8.72 3.90 4.18
CA THR A 154 -8.97 4.90 5.24
C THR A 154 -10.17 4.57 6.12
N GLY A 155 -10.75 3.37 5.98
CA GLY A 155 -11.91 2.95 6.77
C GLY A 155 -13.25 3.52 6.31
N ARG A 156 -13.28 4.24 5.19
CA ARG A 156 -14.48 4.86 4.59
C ARG A 156 -15.17 3.90 3.62
N ALA A 157 -15.27 2.61 3.99
CA ALA A 157 -15.78 1.56 3.10
C ALA A 157 -17.22 1.81 2.62
N ARG A 158 -18.07 2.44 3.45
CA ARG A 158 -19.46 2.77 3.06
C ARG A 158 -19.51 3.73 1.88
N GLU A 159 -18.61 4.70 1.83
CA GLU A 159 -18.50 5.62 0.70
C GLU A 159 -17.88 4.94 -0.53
N ALA A 160 -16.91 4.05 -0.31
CA ALA A 160 -16.21 3.37 -1.38
C ALA A 160 -17.11 2.46 -2.22
N VAL A 161 -18.12 1.83 -1.60
CA VAL A 161 -18.97 0.83 -2.28
C VAL A 161 -19.61 1.39 -3.55
N ALA A 162 -20.18 2.60 -3.51
CA ALA A 162 -20.84 3.19 -4.67
C ALA A 162 -19.88 3.37 -5.87
N TYR A 163 -18.66 3.81 -5.61
CA TYR A 163 -17.63 3.98 -6.63
C TYR A 163 -17.16 2.62 -7.18
N LEU A 164 -16.93 1.65 -6.29
CA LEU A 164 -16.44 0.33 -6.67
C LEU A 164 -17.51 -0.50 -7.42
N ASP A 165 -18.78 -0.40 -7.03
CA ASP A 165 -19.89 -1.02 -7.76
C ASP A 165 -19.99 -0.47 -9.18
N LYS A 166 -19.84 0.86 -9.32
CA LYS A 166 -19.84 1.50 -10.65
C LYS A 166 -18.62 1.08 -11.46
N ALA A 167 -17.42 1.01 -10.86
CA ALA A 167 -16.21 0.55 -11.54
C ALA A 167 -16.37 -0.89 -12.08
N VAL A 168 -16.94 -1.79 -11.26
CA VAL A 168 -17.23 -3.18 -11.66
C VAL A 168 -18.30 -3.24 -12.73
N SER A 169 -19.36 -2.42 -12.67
CA SER A 169 -20.39 -2.39 -13.70
C SER A 169 -19.86 -1.96 -15.06
N LEU A 170 -18.90 -1.02 -15.08
CA LEU A 170 -18.24 -0.54 -16.30
C LEU A 170 -17.21 -1.53 -16.84
N LYS A 171 -16.54 -2.27 -15.97
CA LYS A 171 -15.49 -3.23 -16.34
C LYS A 171 -15.54 -4.48 -15.44
N PRO A 172 -16.47 -5.41 -15.69
CA PRO A 172 -16.69 -6.59 -14.85
C PRO A 172 -15.58 -7.63 -14.91
N ASP A 173 -14.76 -7.61 -15.94
CA ASP A 173 -13.62 -8.51 -16.20
C ASP A 173 -12.31 -8.06 -15.52
N SER A 174 -12.35 -7.02 -14.70
CA SER A 174 -11.20 -6.59 -13.92
C SER A 174 -11.16 -7.29 -12.55
N TRP A 175 -10.21 -8.22 -12.37
CA TRP A 175 -10.04 -8.89 -11.08
C TRP A 175 -9.76 -7.89 -9.93
N ALA A 176 -9.00 -6.82 -10.20
CA ALA A 176 -8.66 -5.81 -9.20
C ALA A 176 -9.90 -5.03 -8.73
N TYR A 177 -10.85 -4.75 -9.63
CA TYR A 177 -12.09 -4.06 -9.27
C TYR A 177 -13.00 -4.96 -8.44
N GLN A 178 -13.14 -6.24 -8.85
CA GLN A 178 -13.87 -7.25 -8.06
C GLN A 178 -13.25 -7.42 -6.66
N PHE A 179 -11.91 -7.49 -6.58
CA PHE A 179 -11.19 -7.60 -5.32
C PHE A 179 -11.40 -6.39 -4.40
N ASN A 180 -11.26 -5.16 -4.93
CA ASN A 180 -11.42 -3.94 -4.12
C ASN A 180 -12.85 -3.78 -3.64
N ARG A 181 -13.84 -4.09 -4.47
CA ARG A 181 -15.25 -4.13 -4.09
C ARG A 181 -15.51 -5.14 -2.97
N ALA A 182 -15.00 -6.36 -3.12
CA ALA A 182 -15.14 -7.41 -2.11
C ALA A 182 -14.52 -6.98 -0.77
N ARG A 183 -13.38 -6.29 -0.82
CA ARG A 183 -12.73 -5.76 0.37
C ARG A 183 -13.55 -4.68 1.06
N ALA A 184 -14.23 -3.82 0.30
CA ALA A 184 -15.17 -2.84 0.86
C ALA A 184 -16.32 -3.53 1.58
N TYR A 185 -16.96 -4.51 0.94
CA TYR A 185 -18.02 -5.29 1.56
C TYR A 185 -17.56 -6.06 2.80
N GLY A 186 -16.34 -6.62 2.77
CA GLY A 186 -15.74 -7.28 3.94
C GLY A 186 -15.57 -6.34 5.14
N GLN A 187 -15.13 -5.09 4.93
CA GLN A 187 -15.04 -4.09 6.00
C GLN A 187 -16.42 -3.70 6.57
N LEU A 188 -17.46 -3.76 5.75
CA LEU A 188 -18.83 -3.54 6.17
C LEU A 188 -19.49 -4.79 6.77
N GLN A 189 -18.75 -5.88 6.92
CA GLN A 189 -19.23 -7.19 7.39
C GLN A 189 -20.35 -7.78 6.50
N GLN A 190 -20.46 -7.32 5.29
CA GLN A 190 -21.39 -7.84 4.28
C GLN A 190 -20.74 -9.06 3.59
N TRP A 191 -20.61 -10.15 4.37
CA TRP A 191 -19.78 -11.30 4.01
C TRP A 191 -20.22 -11.99 2.72
N GLY A 192 -21.52 -12.07 2.45
CA GLY A 192 -22.05 -12.66 1.22
C GLY A 192 -21.53 -11.94 -0.04
N GLN A 193 -21.66 -10.60 -0.08
CA GLN A 193 -21.14 -9.79 -1.19
C GLN A 193 -19.61 -9.84 -1.28
N ALA A 194 -18.93 -9.90 -0.13
CA ALA A 194 -17.47 -10.04 -0.10
C ALA A 194 -17.03 -11.37 -0.73
N VAL A 195 -17.67 -12.49 -0.34
CA VAL A 195 -17.40 -13.83 -0.91
C VAL A 195 -17.64 -13.85 -2.41
N ASP A 196 -18.76 -13.32 -2.89
CA ASP A 196 -19.08 -13.28 -4.32
C ASP A 196 -18.05 -12.48 -5.14
N GLY A 197 -17.65 -11.32 -4.61
CA GLY A 197 -16.62 -10.49 -5.24
C GLY A 197 -15.25 -11.15 -5.25
N TYR A 198 -14.81 -11.77 -4.15
CA TYR A 198 -13.54 -12.50 -4.12
C TYR A 198 -13.57 -13.75 -5.00
N ARG A 199 -14.69 -14.49 -5.08
CA ARG A 199 -14.86 -15.59 -6.02
C ARG A 199 -14.76 -15.11 -7.48
N ALA A 200 -15.36 -13.94 -7.78
CA ALA A 200 -15.24 -13.35 -9.11
C ALA A 200 -13.79 -12.95 -9.41
N ALA A 201 -13.08 -12.33 -8.48
CA ALA A 201 -11.67 -11.99 -8.62
C ALA A 201 -10.79 -13.23 -8.82
N ALA A 202 -11.01 -14.31 -8.05
CA ALA A 202 -10.28 -15.57 -8.17
C ALA A 202 -10.49 -16.27 -9.51
N ARG A 203 -11.69 -16.20 -10.09
CA ARG A 203 -11.94 -16.72 -11.45
C ARG A 203 -11.17 -15.96 -12.52
N LEU A 204 -11.04 -14.62 -12.36
CA LEU A 204 -10.33 -13.77 -13.32
C LEU A 204 -8.80 -13.85 -13.17
N PHE A 205 -8.33 -14.07 -11.96
CA PHE A 205 -6.90 -14.24 -11.68
C PHE A 205 -6.69 -15.31 -10.59
N PRO A 206 -6.63 -16.60 -10.99
CA PRO A 206 -6.59 -17.75 -10.06
C PRO A 206 -5.33 -17.83 -9.20
N ASP A 207 -4.22 -17.25 -9.64
CA ASP A 207 -2.92 -17.36 -8.98
C ASP A 207 -2.63 -16.19 -8.01
N ASP A 208 -3.66 -15.38 -7.67
CA ASP A 208 -3.50 -14.33 -6.67
C ASP A 208 -3.76 -14.86 -5.26
N TYR A 209 -2.68 -15.15 -4.54
CA TYR A 209 -2.76 -15.63 -3.15
C TYR A 209 -3.56 -14.71 -2.22
N ALA A 210 -3.51 -13.38 -2.44
CA ALA A 210 -4.22 -12.43 -1.59
C ALA A 210 -5.73 -12.52 -1.78
N THR A 211 -6.19 -12.81 -3.00
CA THR A 211 -7.61 -13.06 -3.28
C THR A 211 -8.08 -14.31 -2.54
N HIS A 212 -7.34 -15.42 -2.61
CA HIS A 212 -7.70 -16.65 -1.88
C HIS A 212 -7.68 -16.48 -0.37
N TYR A 213 -6.67 -15.77 0.17
CA TYR A 213 -6.60 -15.48 1.59
C TYR A 213 -7.78 -14.62 2.08
N ASN A 214 -8.14 -13.56 1.37
CA ASN A 214 -9.28 -12.73 1.72
C ASN A 214 -10.62 -13.43 1.50
N LEU A 215 -10.73 -14.28 0.48
CA LEU A 215 -11.88 -15.18 0.29
C LEU A 215 -12.05 -16.10 1.49
N ALA A 216 -10.97 -16.74 1.94
CA ALA A 216 -10.98 -17.61 3.11
C ALA A 216 -11.49 -16.90 4.36
N LYS A 217 -10.99 -15.69 4.63
CA LYS A 217 -11.45 -14.87 5.76
C LYS A 217 -12.93 -14.51 5.65
N ALA A 218 -13.41 -14.15 4.47
CA ALA A 218 -14.82 -13.83 4.26
C ALA A 218 -15.73 -15.06 4.42
N LEU A 219 -15.30 -16.22 3.92
CA LEU A 219 -15.99 -17.49 4.08
C LEU A 219 -16.05 -17.92 5.56
N GLN A 220 -14.93 -17.82 6.27
CA GLN A 220 -14.88 -18.09 7.71
C GLN A 220 -15.84 -17.20 8.48
N ALA A 221 -15.86 -15.89 8.18
CA ALA A 221 -16.74 -14.94 8.84
C ALA A 221 -18.21 -15.13 8.47
N SER A 222 -18.51 -15.70 7.30
CA SER A 222 -19.87 -16.08 6.90
C SER A 222 -20.33 -17.44 7.46
N GLY A 223 -19.42 -18.20 8.12
CA GLY A 223 -19.70 -19.51 8.67
C GLY A 223 -19.44 -20.70 7.76
N ASP A 224 -19.02 -20.49 6.50
CA ASP A 224 -18.63 -21.56 5.56
C ASP A 224 -17.19 -22.00 5.81
N LEU A 225 -16.97 -22.73 6.91
CA LEU A 225 -15.64 -23.18 7.31
C LEU A 225 -15.02 -24.15 6.32
N GLY A 226 -15.81 -25.01 5.67
CA GLY A 226 -15.29 -25.97 4.71
C GLY A 226 -14.64 -25.29 3.51
N SER A 227 -15.35 -24.35 2.90
CA SER A 227 -14.81 -23.55 1.79
C SER A 227 -13.68 -22.63 2.24
N ALA A 228 -13.73 -22.11 3.49
CA ALA A 228 -12.68 -21.26 4.05
C ALA A 228 -11.34 -22.01 4.14
N LEU A 229 -11.35 -23.24 4.65
CA LEU A 229 -10.15 -24.08 4.76
C LEU A 229 -9.52 -24.33 3.38
N ALA A 230 -10.33 -24.70 2.39
CA ALA A 230 -9.84 -24.91 1.01
C ALA A 230 -9.23 -23.64 0.41
N ALA A 231 -9.82 -22.47 0.69
CA ALA A 231 -9.30 -21.19 0.21
C ALA A 231 -7.98 -20.79 0.93
N TYR A 232 -7.84 -21.08 2.24
CA TYR A 232 -6.58 -20.90 2.95
C TYR A 232 -5.49 -21.82 2.40
N GLU A 233 -5.78 -23.10 2.17
CA GLU A 233 -4.85 -24.05 1.56
C GLU A 233 -4.35 -23.54 0.21
N LYS A 234 -5.25 -23.02 -0.62
CA LYS A 234 -4.86 -22.42 -1.92
C LYS A 234 -3.98 -21.19 -1.76
N ALA A 235 -4.25 -20.31 -0.80
CA ALA A 235 -3.40 -19.16 -0.51
C ALA A 235 -2.00 -19.59 -0.06
N ILE A 236 -1.90 -20.61 0.80
CA ILE A 236 -0.64 -21.19 1.30
C ILE A 236 0.14 -21.86 0.17
N GLU A 237 -0.53 -22.63 -0.70
CA GLU A 237 0.09 -23.25 -1.89
C GLU A 237 0.75 -22.19 -2.78
N LEU A 238 0.05 -21.07 -3.03
CA LEU A 238 0.53 -19.99 -3.88
C LEU A 238 1.63 -19.16 -3.22
N ALA A 239 1.63 -19.04 -1.90
CA ALA A 239 2.58 -18.22 -1.14
C ALA A 239 2.96 -18.88 0.21
N PRO A 240 3.75 -19.98 0.18
CA PRO A 240 4.05 -20.77 1.38
C PRO A 240 4.92 -20.05 2.43
N GLY A 241 5.55 -18.95 2.08
CA GLY A 241 6.35 -18.12 2.98
C GLY A 241 5.57 -17.04 3.74
N GLN A 242 4.24 -16.98 3.61
CA GLN A 242 3.42 -16.01 4.32
C GLN A 242 2.96 -16.59 5.66
N SER A 243 3.61 -16.17 6.74
CA SER A 243 3.33 -16.65 8.10
C SER A 243 1.90 -16.38 8.55
N ASP A 244 1.35 -15.22 8.23
CA ASP A 244 -0.04 -14.84 8.56
C ASP A 244 -1.09 -15.83 8.01
N PHE A 245 -0.77 -16.49 6.87
CA PHE A 245 -1.68 -17.49 6.28
C PHE A 245 -1.74 -18.74 7.15
N GLN A 246 -0.59 -19.20 7.65
CA GLN A 246 -0.51 -20.35 8.55
C GLN A 246 -1.22 -20.08 9.87
N LEU A 247 -1.06 -18.87 10.43
CA LEU A 247 -1.74 -18.49 11.67
C LEU A 247 -3.27 -18.47 11.48
N SER A 248 -3.74 -17.80 10.42
CA SER A 248 -5.18 -17.70 10.14
C SER A 248 -5.80 -19.07 9.80
N TYR A 249 -5.07 -19.91 9.08
CA TYR A 249 -5.49 -21.28 8.76
C TYR A 249 -5.59 -22.14 10.03
N GLY A 250 -4.59 -22.05 10.92
CA GLY A 250 -4.62 -22.74 12.21
C GLY A 250 -5.85 -22.37 13.04
N LEU A 251 -6.19 -21.09 13.14
CA LEU A 251 -7.40 -20.62 13.84
C LEU A 251 -8.69 -21.15 13.19
N ALA A 252 -8.74 -21.21 11.86
CA ALA A 252 -9.89 -21.79 11.15
C ALA A 252 -10.02 -23.30 11.39
N LEU A 253 -8.90 -24.02 11.41
CA LEU A 253 -8.86 -25.45 11.73
C LEU A 253 -9.32 -25.75 13.15
N GLU A 254 -8.95 -24.94 14.13
CA GLU A 254 -9.48 -25.08 15.50
C GLU A 254 -10.99 -24.87 15.53
N THR A 255 -11.49 -23.84 14.84
CA THR A 255 -12.93 -23.59 14.75
C THR A 255 -13.66 -24.78 14.10
N ALA A 256 -12.99 -25.48 13.18
CA ALA A 256 -13.46 -26.71 12.56
C ALA A 256 -13.23 -27.97 13.42
N ASN A 257 -12.72 -27.83 14.67
CA ASN A 257 -12.33 -28.92 15.57
C ASN A 257 -11.25 -29.88 15.03
N ARG A 258 -10.43 -29.40 14.06
CA ARG A 258 -9.31 -30.13 13.46
C ARG A 258 -8.00 -29.83 14.21
N ARG A 259 -7.95 -30.19 15.50
CA ARG A 259 -6.87 -29.78 16.42
C ARG A 259 -5.47 -30.18 15.98
N GLN A 260 -5.31 -31.39 15.46
CA GLN A 260 -3.98 -31.90 15.01
C GLN A 260 -3.46 -31.08 13.82
N ASP A 261 -4.34 -30.78 12.88
CA ASP A 261 -3.99 -29.96 11.72
C ASP A 261 -3.71 -28.51 12.12
N ALA A 262 -4.47 -27.97 13.08
CA ALA A 262 -4.22 -26.64 13.65
C ALA A 262 -2.83 -26.57 14.31
N ALA A 263 -2.45 -27.61 15.09
CA ALA A 263 -1.13 -27.67 15.68
C ALA A 263 -0.01 -27.69 14.61
N ALA A 264 -0.20 -28.40 13.50
CA ALA A 264 0.73 -28.39 12.39
C ALA A 264 0.89 -27.02 11.73
N ALA A 265 -0.24 -26.30 11.52
CA ALA A 265 -0.23 -24.95 10.98
C ALA A 265 0.49 -23.95 11.91
N TYR A 266 0.27 -24.05 13.24
CA TYR A 266 0.96 -23.19 14.21
C TYR A 266 2.47 -23.49 14.30
N ARG A 267 2.88 -24.76 14.21
CA ARG A 267 4.31 -25.08 14.10
C ARG A 267 4.92 -24.44 12.87
N ARG A 268 4.23 -24.51 11.73
CA ARG A 268 4.70 -23.88 10.50
C ARG A 268 4.78 -22.36 10.60
N TYR A 269 3.83 -21.71 11.28
CA TYR A 269 3.91 -20.29 11.61
C TYR A 269 5.20 -19.97 12.41
N LEU A 270 5.47 -20.75 13.46
CA LEU A 270 6.64 -20.55 14.33
C LEU A 270 7.98 -20.81 13.63
N GLU A 271 8.01 -21.71 12.63
CA GLU A 271 9.18 -21.89 11.77
C GLU A 271 9.45 -20.66 10.88
N LEU A 272 8.38 -20.00 10.40
CA LEU A 272 8.49 -18.82 9.54
C LEU A 272 8.81 -17.55 10.33
N GLU A 273 8.28 -17.44 11.55
CA GLU A 273 8.35 -16.22 12.39
C GLU A 273 8.65 -16.57 13.85
N PRO A 274 9.84 -17.12 14.15
CA PRO A 274 10.17 -17.61 15.50
C PRO A 274 10.23 -16.49 16.54
N ASP A 275 10.60 -15.28 16.12
CA ASP A 275 10.83 -14.12 16.97
C ASP A 275 9.74 -13.04 16.86
N SER A 276 8.60 -13.37 16.24
CA SER A 276 7.51 -12.41 16.11
C SER A 276 6.89 -12.08 17.48
N PRO A 277 6.31 -10.89 17.66
CA PRO A 277 5.60 -10.53 18.90
C PRO A 277 4.47 -11.51 19.27
N GLN A 278 3.99 -12.28 18.31
CA GLN A 278 2.93 -13.27 18.49
C GLN A 278 3.47 -14.68 18.79
N ALA A 279 4.75 -14.95 18.51
CA ALA A 279 5.33 -16.29 18.63
C ALA A 279 5.13 -16.92 20.02
N GLU A 280 5.35 -16.17 21.09
CA GLU A 280 5.17 -16.68 22.46
C GLU A 280 3.70 -17.06 22.76
N ARG A 281 2.76 -16.28 22.26
CA ARG A 281 1.33 -16.59 22.38
C ARG A 281 0.95 -17.84 21.60
N VAL A 282 1.49 -18.00 20.39
CA VAL A 282 1.26 -19.17 19.54
C VAL A 282 1.90 -20.41 20.15
N LYS A 283 3.11 -20.33 20.73
CA LYS A 283 3.77 -21.44 21.47
C LYS A 283 2.93 -21.90 22.67
N ALA A 284 2.44 -20.94 23.47
CA ALA A 284 1.59 -21.26 24.63
C ALA A 284 0.29 -21.96 24.19
N HIS A 285 -0.32 -21.45 23.11
CA HIS A 285 -1.53 -21.99 22.54
C HIS A 285 -1.34 -23.41 21.96
N LEU A 286 -0.27 -23.63 21.20
CA LEU A 286 0.13 -24.93 20.67
C LEU A 286 0.31 -25.96 21.80
N THR A 287 1.01 -25.57 22.89
CA THR A 287 1.21 -26.43 24.05
C THR A 287 -0.12 -26.84 24.71
N ALA A 288 -1.10 -25.91 24.76
CA ALA A 288 -2.43 -26.22 25.30
C ALA A 288 -3.20 -27.18 24.42
N LEU A 289 -3.12 -27.03 23.09
CA LEU A 289 -3.72 -27.95 22.12
C LEU A 289 -3.15 -29.37 22.25
N GLU A 290 -1.83 -29.50 22.36
CA GLU A 290 -1.14 -30.79 22.46
C GLU A 290 -1.44 -31.53 23.77
N LYS A 291 -1.74 -30.81 24.85
CA LYS A 291 -2.16 -31.42 26.13
C LYS A 291 -3.62 -31.87 26.14
N ALA A 292 -4.43 -31.34 25.23
CA ALA A 292 -5.86 -31.62 25.16
C ALA A 292 -6.21 -32.73 24.14
N THR A 293 -5.21 -33.28 23.46
CA THR A 293 -5.30 -34.43 22.56
C THR A 293 -4.82 -35.68 23.27
#